data_962647cb6f9977d764fe06a5e17b31ba
#
_entry.id   962647cb6f9977d764fe06a5e17b31ba
#
_cell.length_a   1.000
_cell.length_b   1.000
_cell.length_c   1.000
_cell.angle_alpha   90.00
_cell.angle_beta   90.00
_cell.angle_gamma   90.00
#
_symmetry.space_group_name_H-M   'P 1'
#
loop_
_entity.id
_entity.type
_entity.pdbx_description
1 polymer ?
#
loop_
_entity_poly.entity_id
_entity_poly.type
_entity_poly.pdbx_seq_one_letter_code
_entity_poly.pdbx_strand_id
1 'polypeptide(L)'
;VKQGKLVTQWNINVVVQGLQQARHDWRQQQHRTKEFEGRELPSKEALKAILDDLCGILFPMRLGPADLLQETEDSYIAYTLNRVLTALHAQVQLALNYEAKRHLGHSSTVQQPQELAQTIVQDFANTLPSIRRLLDGDVRAAYEGDPAAHSVDEVLLCYPGIFAIIYHRIAHQLYAQVPLLSRIISELAHSATGIDIHPGAQIGKGFFIDHGTGVVIGETCVIGERVRIYQAVTLGAKRFETNDDGGLKKDYIRHPIVEDDVVIYAGATILGRITIGRGSIIGGNVWLTHSVAAGSQILQSPNESYQKNHIAG
;
A
#
# COMPACT_ATOMS: atom_id res chain seq x y z
N VAL A 1 9.49 -47.20 -38.08
CA VAL A 1 10.06 -46.59 -36.87
C VAL A 1 8.89 -46.15 -36.02
N LYS A 2 8.56 -46.96 -34.95
CA LYS A 2 7.52 -46.60 -33.99
C LYS A 2 8.12 -45.63 -32.98
N GLN A 3 7.70 -44.34 -33.04
CA GLN A 3 7.92 -43.39 -31.97
C GLN A 3 7.09 -43.78 -30.76
N GLY A 4 7.70 -44.38 -29.75
CA GLY A 4 7.09 -44.60 -28.46
C GLY A 4 6.85 -43.25 -27.78
N LYS A 5 5.57 -42.86 -27.54
CA LYS A 5 5.20 -41.79 -26.63
C LYS A 5 5.69 -42.18 -25.23
N LEU A 6 6.71 -41.50 -24.74
CA LEU A 6 7.06 -41.46 -23.32
C LEU A 6 5.88 -40.85 -22.56
N VAL A 7 4.99 -41.66 -22.03
CA VAL A 7 3.99 -41.22 -21.06
C VAL A 7 4.74 -41.08 -19.73
N THR A 8 5.11 -39.85 -19.39
CA THR A 8 5.72 -39.55 -18.09
C THR A 8 4.64 -39.76 -17.02
N GLN A 9 4.71 -40.86 -16.31
CA GLN A 9 3.75 -41.19 -15.27
C GLN A 9 4.24 -40.52 -13.97
N TRP A 10 3.66 -39.40 -13.62
CA TRP A 10 3.95 -38.70 -12.37
C TRP A 10 3.44 -39.50 -11.17
N ASN A 11 4.25 -39.65 -10.12
CA ASN A 11 3.81 -40.29 -8.87
C ASN A 11 3.04 -39.29 -7.98
N ILE A 12 1.87 -38.91 -8.46
CA ILE A 12 1.02 -37.90 -7.83
C ILE A 12 0.64 -38.28 -6.40
N ASN A 13 0.39 -39.57 -6.14
CA ASN A 13 -0.03 -40.03 -4.82
C ASN A 13 1.03 -39.76 -3.73
N VAL A 14 2.30 -39.98 -4.02
CA VAL A 14 3.40 -39.68 -3.07
C VAL A 14 3.47 -38.18 -2.78
N VAL A 15 3.34 -37.37 -3.81
CA VAL A 15 3.32 -35.89 -3.66
C VAL A 15 2.14 -35.45 -2.82
N VAL A 16 0.93 -35.96 -3.11
CA VAL A 16 -0.29 -35.64 -2.36
C VAL A 16 -0.16 -36.01 -0.88
N GLN A 17 0.37 -37.23 -0.57
CA GLN A 17 0.61 -37.66 0.82
C GLN A 17 1.62 -36.74 1.52
N GLY A 18 2.75 -36.41 0.87
CA GLY A 18 3.73 -35.49 1.43
C GLY A 18 3.13 -34.08 1.72
N LEU A 19 2.33 -33.56 0.81
CA LEU A 19 1.62 -32.28 1.00
C LEU A 19 0.55 -32.37 2.10
N GLN A 20 -0.11 -33.52 2.25
CA GLN A 20 -1.08 -33.74 3.33
C GLN A 20 -0.40 -33.70 4.69
N GLN A 21 0.76 -34.37 4.84
CA GLN A 21 1.53 -34.34 6.08
C GLN A 21 2.01 -32.93 6.40
N ALA A 22 2.59 -32.20 5.43
CA ALA A 22 3.05 -30.83 5.62
C ALA A 22 1.91 -29.89 6.07
N ARG A 23 0.70 -30.04 5.48
CA ARG A 23 -0.48 -29.26 5.93
C ARG A 23 -0.91 -29.61 7.35
N HIS A 24 -0.85 -30.89 7.72
CA HIS A 24 -1.17 -31.35 9.07
C HIS A 24 -0.22 -30.73 10.09
N ASP A 25 1.09 -30.84 9.86
CA ASP A 25 2.13 -30.28 10.73
C ASP A 25 1.98 -28.76 10.90
N TRP A 26 1.75 -28.05 9.79
CA TRP A 26 1.48 -26.61 9.82
C TRP A 26 0.26 -26.24 10.66
N ARG A 27 -0.87 -26.98 10.48
CA ARG A 27 -2.09 -26.74 11.27
C ARG A 27 -1.87 -26.95 12.76
N GLN A 28 -1.12 -27.99 13.14
CA GLN A 28 -0.75 -28.22 14.53
C GLN A 28 0.08 -27.07 15.11
N GLN A 29 1.12 -26.62 14.40
CA GLN A 29 1.98 -25.52 14.83
C GLN A 29 1.22 -24.20 14.98
N GLN A 30 0.21 -23.98 14.15
CA GLN A 30 -0.63 -22.76 14.19
C GLN A 30 -1.86 -22.91 15.10
N HIS A 31 -2.00 -24.01 15.84
CA HIS A 31 -3.18 -24.34 16.65
C HIS A 31 -4.50 -24.33 15.86
N ARG A 32 -4.45 -24.62 14.55
CA ARG A 32 -5.57 -24.67 13.62
C ARG A 32 -5.90 -26.12 13.30
N THR A 33 -6.68 -26.78 14.15
CA THR A 33 -7.01 -28.19 13.96
C THR A 33 -8.05 -28.43 12.87
N LYS A 34 -8.85 -27.44 12.51
CA LYS A 34 -9.93 -27.56 11.50
C LYS A 34 -10.02 -26.31 10.63
N GLU A 35 -10.07 -26.50 9.31
CA GLU A 35 -10.48 -25.47 8.37
C GLU A 35 -12.01 -25.51 8.24
N PHE A 36 -12.63 -24.35 8.08
CA PHE A 36 -14.07 -24.25 7.88
C PHE A 36 -14.42 -24.43 6.41
N GLU A 37 -15.68 -24.66 6.10
CA GLU A 37 -16.15 -24.80 4.72
C GLU A 37 -16.12 -23.44 3.98
N GLY A 38 -15.66 -23.47 2.72
CA GLY A 38 -15.66 -22.30 1.84
C GLY A 38 -14.45 -21.37 1.97
N ARG A 39 -14.57 -20.20 1.36
CA ARG A 39 -13.53 -19.17 1.37
C ARG A 39 -13.57 -18.37 2.69
N GLU A 40 -12.51 -18.45 3.46
CA GLU A 40 -12.44 -17.82 4.79
C GLU A 40 -11.75 -16.45 4.80
N LEU A 41 -11.00 -16.14 3.74
CA LEU A 41 -10.19 -14.92 3.64
C LEU A 41 -10.65 -14.05 2.47
N PRO A 42 -10.43 -12.72 2.54
CA PRO A 42 -10.67 -11.83 1.42
C PRO A 42 -9.95 -12.29 0.14
N SER A 43 -10.57 -12.04 -1.01
CA SER A 43 -10.04 -12.40 -2.33
C SER A 43 -9.27 -11.25 -2.94
N LYS A 44 -8.00 -11.49 -3.35
CA LYS A 44 -7.22 -10.52 -4.11
C LYS A 44 -7.90 -10.13 -5.42
N GLU A 45 -8.47 -11.11 -6.11
CA GLU A 45 -9.17 -10.91 -7.40
C GLU A 45 -10.44 -10.07 -7.22
N ALA A 46 -11.24 -10.36 -6.18
CA ALA A 46 -12.44 -9.58 -5.88
C ALA A 46 -12.08 -8.14 -5.47
N LEU A 47 -11.03 -7.97 -4.64
CA LEU A 47 -10.56 -6.64 -4.25
C LEU A 47 -10.00 -5.85 -5.43
N LYS A 48 -9.28 -6.51 -6.35
CA LYS A 48 -8.83 -5.84 -7.58
C LYS A 48 -10.00 -5.33 -8.40
N ALA A 49 -11.04 -6.13 -8.62
CA ALA A 49 -12.24 -5.70 -9.36
C ALA A 49 -12.97 -4.53 -8.66
N ILE A 50 -13.07 -4.57 -7.31
CA ILE A 50 -13.61 -3.47 -6.51
C ILE A 50 -12.81 -2.18 -6.71
N LEU A 51 -11.47 -2.27 -6.71
CA LEU A 51 -10.59 -1.12 -6.87
C LEU A 51 -10.63 -0.55 -8.29
N ASP A 52 -10.69 -1.40 -9.32
CA ASP A 52 -10.86 -0.96 -10.70
C ASP A 52 -12.18 -0.17 -10.85
N ASP A 53 -13.27 -0.66 -10.28
CA ASP A 53 -14.56 0.03 -10.26
C ASP A 53 -14.51 1.35 -9.45
N LEU A 54 -13.82 1.37 -8.30
CA LEU A 54 -13.63 2.58 -7.49
C LEU A 54 -12.83 3.65 -8.24
N CYS A 55 -11.80 3.26 -8.97
CA CYS A 55 -11.07 4.18 -9.86
C CYS A 55 -12.01 4.81 -10.90
N GLY A 56 -12.89 4.00 -11.51
CA GLY A 56 -13.90 4.47 -12.44
C GLY A 56 -14.93 5.40 -11.79
N ILE A 57 -15.36 5.13 -10.56
CA ILE A 57 -16.26 6.01 -9.79
C ILE A 57 -15.57 7.34 -9.45
N LEU A 58 -14.32 7.30 -9.05
CA LEU A 58 -13.56 8.49 -8.66
C LEU A 58 -13.22 9.37 -9.88
N PHE A 59 -12.97 8.78 -11.05
CA PHE A 59 -12.60 9.49 -12.28
C PHE A 59 -13.38 8.93 -13.50
N PRO A 60 -14.71 9.09 -13.56
CA PRO A 60 -15.56 8.35 -14.50
C PRO A 60 -15.20 8.58 -15.97
N MET A 61 -14.97 9.83 -16.38
CA MET A 61 -14.62 10.17 -17.77
C MET A 61 -13.16 9.83 -18.14
N ARG A 62 -12.35 9.30 -17.22
CA ARG A 62 -10.94 8.97 -17.48
C ARG A 62 -10.60 7.52 -17.20
N LEU A 63 -11.13 6.96 -16.12
CA LEU A 63 -10.86 5.59 -15.66
C LEU A 63 -12.12 4.72 -15.70
N GLY A 64 -13.27 5.26 -16.07
CA GLY A 64 -14.52 4.54 -16.30
C GLY A 64 -14.60 3.88 -17.68
N PRO A 65 -15.76 3.32 -18.06
CA PRO A 65 -15.98 2.71 -19.36
C PRO A 65 -15.71 3.66 -20.54
N ALA A 66 -15.13 3.12 -21.62
CA ALA A 66 -14.73 3.92 -22.78
C ALA A 66 -15.91 4.58 -23.53
N ASP A 67 -17.10 4.03 -23.39
CA ASP A 67 -18.35 4.48 -24.01
C ASP A 67 -19.22 5.35 -23.07
N LEU A 68 -18.69 5.71 -21.88
CA LEU A 68 -19.39 6.56 -20.93
C LEU A 68 -19.57 7.98 -21.49
N LEU A 69 -20.78 8.48 -21.44
CA LEU A 69 -21.12 9.86 -21.80
C LEU A 69 -21.32 10.70 -20.54
N GLN A 70 -21.00 11.99 -20.63
CA GLN A 70 -21.14 12.93 -19.51
C GLN A 70 -22.56 12.97 -18.95
N GLU A 71 -23.57 12.87 -19.81
CA GLU A 71 -24.98 12.86 -19.43
C GLU A 71 -25.40 11.61 -18.63
N THR A 72 -24.60 10.54 -18.69
CA THR A 72 -24.86 9.27 -17.98
C THR A 72 -23.91 9.00 -16.82
N GLU A 73 -22.99 9.92 -16.52
CA GLU A 73 -22.00 9.83 -15.45
C GLU A 73 -22.63 9.48 -14.10
N ASP A 74 -23.62 10.24 -13.65
CA ASP A 74 -24.28 10.03 -12.36
C ASP A 74 -24.98 8.67 -12.28
N SER A 75 -25.59 8.22 -13.37
CA SER A 75 -26.24 6.90 -13.44
C SER A 75 -25.21 5.77 -13.36
N TYR A 76 -24.08 5.93 -14.05
CA TYR A 76 -22.94 4.99 -13.98
C TYR A 76 -22.39 4.93 -12.55
N ILE A 77 -22.12 6.08 -11.93
CA ILE A 77 -21.61 6.16 -10.55
C ILE A 77 -22.58 5.48 -9.60
N ALA A 78 -23.88 5.79 -9.65
CA ALA A 78 -24.87 5.21 -8.75
C ALA A 78 -24.96 3.68 -8.88
N TYR A 79 -25.02 3.16 -10.10
CA TYR A 79 -25.08 1.72 -10.37
C TYR A 79 -23.82 1.00 -9.90
N THR A 80 -22.64 1.53 -10.28
CA THR A 80 -21.35 0.92 -9.99
C THR A 80 -21.04 0.97 -8.49
N LEU A 81 -21.36 2.09 -7.82
CA LEU A 81 -21.18 2.26 -6.39
C LEU A 81 -21.98 1.22 -5.59
N ASN A 82 -23.26 1.02 -5.93
CA ASN A 82 -24.07 0.00 -5.26
C ASN A 82 -23.46 -1.40 -5.40
N ARG A 83 -22.98 -1.77 -6.58
CA ARG A 83 -22.28 -3.04 -6.84
C ARG A 83 -21.00 -3.16 -6.03
N VAL A 84 -20.17 -2.13 -6.04
CA VAL A 84 -18.90 -2.07 -5.32
C VAL A 84 -19.09 -2.21 -3.80
N LEU A 85 -20.03 -1.44 -3.23
CA LEU A 85 -20.29 -1.49 -1.78
C LEU A 85 -20.82 -2.85 -1.34
N THR A 86 -21.66 -3.49 -2.17
CA THR A 86 -22.12 -4.87 -1.93
C THR A 86 -20.97 -5.87 -1.95
N ALA A 87 -20.09 -5.78 -2.94
CA ALA A 87 -18.91 -6.65 -3.05
C ALA A 87 -17.90 -6.39 -1.92
N LEU A 88 -17.66 -5.12 -1.57
CA LEU A 88 -16.78 -4.72 -0.48
C LEU A 88 -17.30 -5.23 0.87
N HIS A 89 -18.60 -5.13 1.11
CA HIS A 89 -19.24 -5.67 2.33
C HIS A 89 -18.90 -7.15 2.51
N ALA A 90 -19.02 -7.96 1.46
CA ALA A 90 -18.67 -9.39 1.53
C ALA A 90 -17.18 -9.59 1.90
N GLN A 91 -16.26 -8.79 1.35
CA GLN A 91 -14.83 -8.91 1.67
C GLN A 91 -14.50 -8.42 3.09
N VAL A 92 -15.14 -7.34 3.56
CA VAL A 92 -15.04 -6.85 4.94
C VAL A 92 -15.55 -7.89 5.92
N GLN A 93 -16.69 -8.51 5.65
CA GLN A 93 -17.24 -9.58 6.48
C GLN A 93 -16.29 -10.78 6.60
N LEU A 94 -15.63 -11.19 5.51
CA LEU A 94 -14.60 -12.23 5.54
C LEU A 94 -13.40 -11.83 6.43
N ALA A 95 -12.93 -10.58 6.33
CA ALA A 95 -11.84 -10.08 7.16
C ALA A 95 -12.23 -10.06 8.65
N LEU A 96 -13.40 -9.56 8.99
CA LEU A 96 -13.91 -9.53 10.38
C LEU A 96 -14.10 -10.93 10.95
N ASN A 97 -14.66 -11.85 10.19
CA ASN A 97 -14.80 -13.25 10.60
C ASN A 97 -13.44 -13.91 10.88
N TYR A 98 -12.45 -13.60 10.06
CA TYR A 98 -11.08 -14.09 10.25
C TYR A 98 -10.47 -13.56 11.55
N GLU A 99 -10.58 -12.26 11.81
CA GLU A 99 -10.07 -11.65 13.06
C GLU A 99 -10.81 -12.18 14.29
N ALA A 100 -12.14 -12.30 14.24
CA ALA A 100 -12.91 -12.89 15.33
C ALA A 100 -12.44 -14.32 15.68
N LYS A 101 -12.14 -15.14 14.67
CA LYS A 101 -11.62 -16.51 14.86
C LYS A 101 -10.21 -16.52 15.49
N ARG A 102 -9.36 -15.55 15.16
CA ARG A 102 -8.02 -15.41 15.78
C ARG A 102 -8.09 -15.08 17.25
N HIS A 103 -9.11 -14.34 17.68
CA HIS A 103 -9.28 -13.85 19.05
C HIS A 103 -10.22 -14.70 19.92
N LEU A 104 -10.78 -15.81 19.40
CA LEU A 104 -11.69 -16.71 20.13
C LEU A 104 -11.11 -17.35 21.40
N GLY A 105 -9.84 -17.05 21.76
CA GLY A 105 -9.29 -17.34 23.10
C GLY A 105 -9.59 -16.27 24.16
N HIS A 106 -10.15 -15.11 23.80
CA HIS A 106 -10.44 -13.99 24.69
C HIS A 106 -11.91 -13.60 24.52
N SER A 107 -12.72 -13.90 25.51
CA SER A 107 -14.16 -13.56 25.59
C SER A 107 -14.36 -12.06 25.47
N SER A 108 -14.95 -11.61 24.36
CA SER A 108 -15.59 -10.29 24.27
C SER A 108 -16.89 -10.43 23.47
N THR A 109 -17.96 -9.78 23.96
CA THR A 109 -19.24 -9.62 23.26
C THR A 109 -19.02 -8.78 22.01
N VAL A 110 -18.67 -9.45 20.91
CA VAL A 110 -18.47 -8.79 19.62
C VAL A 110 -19.83 -8.56 18.98
N GLN A 111 -20.12 -7.32 18.60
CA GLN A 111 -21.18 -6.93 17.67
C GLN A 111 -21.20 -7.93 16.49
N GLN A 112 -22.36 -8.35 16.03
CA GLN A 112 -22.42 -9.36 14.96
C GLN A 112 -21.59 -8.87 13.76
N PRO A 113 -20.66 -9.68 13.22
CA PRO A 113 -19.73 -9.25 12.15
C PRO A 113 -20.43 -8.64 10.93
N GLN A 114 -21.67 -9.02 10.70
CA GLN A 114 -22.48 -8.53 9.60
C GLN A 114 -22.90 -7.05 9.78
N GLU A 115 -23.37 -6.67 10.98
CA GLU A 115 -23.75 -5.29 11.28
C GLU A 115 -22.55 -4.36 11.29
N LEU A 116 -21.42 -4.84 11.82
CA LEU A 116 -20.16 -4.10 11.81
C LEU A 116 -19.65 -3.89 10.38
N ALA A 117 -19.72 -4.92 9.51
CA ALA A 117 -19.35 -4.80 8.11
C ALA A 117 -20.19 -3.75 7.38
N GLN A 118 -21.50 -3.71 7.65
CA GLN A 118 -22.40 -2.70 7.08
C GLN A 118 -21.99 -1.28 7.49
N THR A 119 -21.68 -1.07 8.76
CA THR A 119 -21.23 0.23 9.29
C THR A 119 -19.92 0.65 8.65
N ILE A 120 -18.91 -0.23 8.62
CA ILE A 120 -17.60 0.05 8.02
C ILE A 120 -17.73 0.46 6.55
N VAL A 121 -18.53 -0.27 5.78
CA VAL A 121 -18.71 0.02 4.35
C VAL A 121 -19.47 1.32 4.12
N GLN A 122 -20.47 1.63 4.96
CA GLN A 122 -21.19 2.90 4.88
C GLN A 122 -20.26 4.08 5.24
N ASP A 123 -19.47 3.95 6.29
CA ASP A 123 -18.50 4.97 6.69
C ASP A 123 -17.45 5.19 5.60
N PHE A 124 -16.95 4.11 5.02
CA PHE A 124 -16.04 4.19 3.86
C PHE A 124 -16.69 4.93 2.68
N ALA A 125 -17.92 4.59 2.31
CA ALA A 125 -18.63 5.25 1.21
C ALA A 125 -18.72 6.76 1.41
N ASN A 126 -18.96 7.20 2.65
CA ASN A 126 -19.04 8.61 3.01
C ASN A 126 -17.68 9.36 2.84
N THR A 127 -16.56 8.63 2.81
CA THR A 127 -15.22 9.24 2.59
C THR A 127 -14.88 9.47 1.12
N LEU A 128 -15.55 8.82 0.17
CA LEU A 128 -15.22 8.88 -1.25
C LEU A 128 -15.14 10.31 -1.83
N PRO A 129 -16.05 11.25 -1.51
CA PRO A 129 -15.92 12.62 -1.97
C PRO A 129 -14.67 13.33 -1.45
N SER A 130 -14.21 12.99 -0.23
CA SER A 130 -12.99 13.55 0.35
C SER A 130 -11.74 12.92 -0.27
N ILE A 131 -11.75 11.61 -0.52
CA ILE A 131 -10.70 10.92 -1.27
C ILE A 131 -10.53 11.57 -2.64
N ARG A 132 -11.62 11.81 -3.38
CA ARG A 132 -11.57 12.46 -4.69
C ARG A 132 -10.89 13.83 -4.63
N ARG A 133 -11.25 14.67 -3.67
CA ARG A 133 -10.62 16.01 -3.51
C ARG A 133 -9.13 15.93 -3.19
N LEU A 134 -8.70 14.94 -2.40
CA LEU A 134 -7.28 14.70 -2.14
C LEU A 134 -6.55 14.30 -3.43
N LEU A 135 -7.13 13.37 -4.18
CA LEU A 135 -6.56 12.89 -5.45
C LEU A 135 -6.48 14.00 -6.52
N ASP A 136 -7.47 14.88 -6.60
CA ASP A 136 -7.39 16.05 -7.48
C ASP A 136 -6.17 16.93 -7.12
N GLY A 137 -5.87 17.07 -5.82
CA GLY A 137 -4.67 17.75 -5.33
C GLY A 137 -3.37 17.03 -5.69
N ASP A 138 -3.35 15.70 -5.59
CA ASP A 138 -2.17 14.87 -5.90
C ASP A 138 -1.86 14.89 -7.40
N VAL A 139 -2.88 14.75 -8.26
CA VAL A 139 -2.74 14.84 -9.72
C VAL A 139 -2.21 16.21 -10.12
N ARG A 140 -2.73 17.29 -9.51
CA ARG A 140 -2.26 18.66 -9.77
C ARG A 140 -0.81 18.82 -9.35
N ALA A 141 -0.43 18.35 -8.16
CA ALA A 141 0.94 18.43 -7.66
C ALA A 141 1.93 17.68 -8.58
N ALA A 142 1.53 16.54 -9.14
CA ALA A 142 2.33 15.82 -10.11
C ALA A 142 2.47 16.58 -11.43
N TYR A 143 1.37 17.15 -11.96
CA TYR A 143 1.39 17.96 -13.18
C TYR A 143 2.27 19.20 -13.04
N GLU A 144 2.15 19.93 -11.93
CA GLU A 144 2.94 21.13 -11.64
C GLU A 144 4.40 20.80 -11.30
N GLY A 145 4.63 19.59 -10.80
CA GLY A 145 5.92 19.13 -10.32
C GLY A 145 6.82 18.48 -11.36
N ASP A 146 6.27 18.03 -12.47
CA ASP A 146 7.02 17.38 -13.55
C ASP A 146 6.97 18.22 -14.84
N PRO A 147 8.10 18.80 -15.27
CA PRO A 147 8.14 19.59 -16.50
C PRO A 147 7.88 18.76 -17.77
N ALA A 148 7.91 17.42 -17.71
CA ALA A 148 7.58 16.55 -18.83
C ALA A 148 6.08 16.27 -18.97
N ALA A 149 5.26 16.60 -17.97
CA ALA A 149 3.82 16.39 -18.01
C ALA A 149 3.13 17.40 -18.91
N HIS A 150 2.40 16.96 -19.93
CA HIS A 150 1.69 17.81 -20.86
C HIS A 150 0.24 18.12 -20.44
N SER A 151 -0.36 17.26 -19.60
CA SER A 151 -1.71 17.43 -19.09
C SER A 151 -1.96 16.69 -17.79
N VAL A 152 -2.99 17.12 -17.05
CA VAL A 152 -3.46 16.38 -15.86
C VAL A 152 -4.05 15.02 -16.23
N ASP A 153 -4.58 14.86 -17.44
CA ASP A 153 -5.08 13.58 -17.94
C ASP A 153 -3.95 12.57 -18.18
N GLU A 154 -2.82 13.04 -18.75
CA GLU A 154 -1.61 12.23 -18.91
C GLU A 154 -1.10 11.73 -17.56
N VAL A 155 -1.01 12.63 -16.58
CA VAL A 155 -0.59 12.28 -15.22
C VAL A 155 -1.49 11.21 -14.60
N LEU A 156 -2.81 11.39 -14.71
CA LEU A 156 -3.79 10.45 -14.16
C LEU A 156 -3.72 9.06 -14.83
N LEU A 157 -3.49 9.03 -16.15
CA LEU A 157 -3.50 7.78 -16.92
C LEU A 157 -2.17 7.04 -16.91
N CYS A 158 -1.04 7.76 -16.77
CA CYS A 158 0.27 7.20 -17.05
C CYS A 158 1.18 7.07 -15.81
N TYR A 159 0.97 7.89 -14.76
CA TYR A 159 1.93 7.95 -13.65
C TYR A 159 1.68 6.86 -12.60
N PRO A 160 2.67 5.96 -12.37
CA PRO A 160 2.54 4.89 -11.39
C PRO A 160 2.36 5.43 -9.96
N GLY A 161 2.94 6.60 -9.66
CA GLY A 161 2.75 7.28 -8.37
C GLY A 161 1.30 7.65 -8.09
N ILE A 162 0.56 8.07 -9.13
CA ILE A 162 -0.88 8.39 -8.99
C ILE A 162 -1.69 7.12 -8.78
N PHE A 163 -1.39 6.04 -9.50
CA PHE A 163 -2.05 4.76 -9.26
C PHE A 163 -1.82 4.26 -7.82
N ALA A 164 -0.58 4.32 -7.33
CA ALA A 164 -0.24 3.91 -5.98
C ALA A 164 -0.96 4.75 -4.91
N ILE A 165 -1.06 6.08 -5.09
CA ILE A 165 -1.72 6.95 -4.11
C ILE A 165 -3.25 6.80 -4.12
N ILE A 166 -3.88 6.52 -5.27
CA ILE A 166 -5.31 6.17 -5.31
C ILE A 166 -5.60 4.97 -4.41
N TYR A 167 -4.84 3.89 -4.57
CA TYR A 167 -5.00 2.67 -3.78
C TYR A 167 -4.68 2.92 -2.30
N HIS A 168 -3.62 3.70 -2.01
CA HIS A 168 -3.28 4.04 -0.63
C HIS A 168 -4.41 4.82 0.06
N ARG A 169 -4.98 5.87 -0.59
CA ARG A 169 -6.04 6.67 0.02
C ARG A 169 -7.30 5.85 0.30
N ILE A 170 -7.61 4.86 -0.56
CA ILE A 170 -8.69 3.89 -0.34
C ILE A 170 -8.35 2.96 0.84
N ALA A 171 -7.17 2.34 0.82
CA ALA A 171 -6.72 1.40 1.83
C ALA A 171 -6.63 2.03 3.23
N HIS A 172 -6.15 3.28 3.30
CA HIS A 172 -5.98 4.02 4.54
C HIS A 172 -7.31 4.21 5.30
N GLN A 173 -8.42 4.46 4.59
CA GLN A 173 -9.74 4.63 5.22
C GLN A 173 -10.26 3.34 5.89
N LEU A 174 -9.81 2.19 5.41
CA LEU A 174 -10.23 0.89 5.91
C LEU A 174 -9.27 0.31 6.96
N TYR A 175 -8.05 0.89 7.09
CA TYR A 175 -6.96 0.26 7.83
C TYR A 175 -7.26 0.05 9.32
N ALA A 176 -7.87 1.02 9.97
CA ALA A 176 -8.16 0.96 11.41
C ALA A 176 -9.15 -0.17 11.77
N GLN A 177 -10.10 -0.50 10.88
CA GLN A 177 -11.15 -1.47 11.14
C GLN A 177 -10.88 -2.85 10.53
N VAL A 178 -10.23 -2.90 9.36
CA VAL A 178 -9.95 -4.14 8.63
C VAL A 178 -8.53 -4.17 8.05
N PRO A 179 -7.51 -4.23 8.93
CA PRO A 179 -6.10 -4.08 8.52
C PRO A 179 -5.66 -5.14 7.48
N LEU A 180 -6.13 -6.38 7.58
CA LEU A 180 -5.80 -7.42 6.61
C LEU A 180 -6.26 -7.05 5.19
N LEU A 181 -7.50 -6.55 5.06
CA LEU A 181 -8.06 -6.14 3.77
C LEU A 181 -7.28 -4.97 3.19
N SER A 182 -6.97 -3.97 4.02
CA SER A 182 -6.18 -2.79 3.64
C SER A 182 -4.76 -3.16 3.20
N ARG A 183 -4.12 -4.13 3.87
CA ARG A 183 -2.82 -4.68 3.44
C ARG A 183 -2.91 -5.34 2.07
N ILE A 184 -3.95 -6.13 1.79
CA ILE A 184 -4.13 -6.74 0.46
C ILE A 184 -4.27 -5.66 -0.62
N ILE A 185 -5.00 -4.57 -0.35
CA ILE A 185 -5.13 -3.44 -1.28
C ILE A 185 -3.76 -2.79 -1.56
N SER A 186 -2.97 -2.51 -0.51
CA SER A 186 -1.63 -1.94 -0.67
C SER A 186 -0.70 -2.86 -1.47
N GLU A 187 -0.74 -4.18 -1.25
CA GLU A 187 0.08 -5.14 -2.00
C GLU A 187 -0.33 -5.27 -3.48
N LEU A 188 -1.59 -5.01 -3.81
CA LEU A 188 -2.02 -4.91 -5.21
C LEU A 188 -1.38 -3.70 -5.91
N ALA A 189 -1.31 -2.54 -5.24
CA ALA A 189 -0.61 -1.37 -5.76
C ALA A 189 0.89 -1.62 -5.88
N HIS A 190 1.52 -2.17 -4.83
CA HIS A 190 2.94 -2.51 -4.81
C HIS A 190 3.32 -3.45 -5.97
N SER A 191 2.55 -4.51 -6.19
CA SER A 191 2.77 -5.45 -7.29
C SER A 191 2.68 -4.81 -8.68
N ALA A 192 1.83 -3.79 -8.85
CA ALA A 192 1.61 -3.12 -10.13
C ALA A 192 2.62 -2.00 -10.41
N THR A 193 3.17 -1.36 -9.38
CA THR A 193 3.94 -0.12 -9.51
C THR A 193 5.38 -0.21 -9.00
N GLY A 194 5.70 -1.21 -8.16
CA GLY A 194 6.95 -1.24 -7.41
C GLY A 194 7.03 -0.18 -6.30
N ILE A 195 5.90 0.41 -5.90
CA ILE A 195 5.78 1.42 -4.83
C ILE A 195 5.09 0.77 -3.64
N ASP A 196 5.79 0.62 -2.52
CA ASP A 196 5.30 0.02 -1.28
C ASP A 196 4.89 1.11 -0.28
N ILE A 197 3.58 1.37 -0.15
CA ILE A 197 3.04 2.28 0.85
C ILE A 197 2.20 1.47 1.84
N HIS A 198 2.63 1.43 3.10
CA HIS A 198 1.83 0.81 4.14
C HIS A 198 0.51 1.58 4.37
N PRO A 199 -0.65 0.92 4.47
CA PRO A 199 -1.95 1.61 4.58
C PRO A 199 -2.10 2.44 5.85
N GLY A 200 -1.30 2.17 6.89
CA GLY A 200 -1.24 2.97 8.12
C GLY A 200 -0.53 4.31 7.98
N ALA A 201 0.25 4.53 6.93
CA ALA A 201 0.93 5.81 6.70
C ALA A 201 -0.08 6.95 6.53
N GLN A 202 0.19 8.08 7.20
CA GLN A 202 -0.61 9.30 7.07
C GLN A 202 0.02 10.19 6.02
N ILE A 203 -0.73 10.53 4.96
CA ILE A 203 -0.21 11.33 3.84
C ILE A 203 -1.13 12.51 3.57
N GLY A 204 -0.58 13.73 3.66
CA GLY A 204 -1.25 14.99 3.39
C GLY A 204 -1.67 15.15 1.92
N LYS A 205 -2.28 16.29 1.58
CA LYS A 205 -2.73 16.62 0.22
C LYS A 205 -1.56 17.09 -0.64
N GLY A 206 -1.69 16.88 -1.96
CA GLY A 206 -0.68 17.33 -2.92
C GLY A 206 0.61 16.52 -2.83
N PHE A 207 0.50 15.25 -2.49
CA PHE A 207 1.64 14.34 -2.43
C PHE A 207 1.99 13.82 -3.82
N PHE A 208 3.26 13.95 -4.19
CA PHE A 208 3.75 13.54 -5.50
C PHE A 208 4.91 12.55 -5.38
N ILE A 209 4.75 11.37 -6.01
CA ILE A 209 5.81 10.37 -6.20
C ILE A 209 6.20 10.42 -7.68
N ASP A 210 7.42 10.88 -7.96
CA ASP A 210 7.97 10.89 -9.30
C ASP A 210 8.73 9.58 -9.59
N HIS A 211 8.50 8.96 -10.76
CA HIS A 211 8.94 7.63 -11.17
C HIS A 211 8.46 6.52 -10.22
N GLY A 212 8.88 6.51 -9.00
CA GLY A 212 8.33 5.77 -7.87
C GLY A 212 8.90 4.37 -7.65
N THR A 213 9.48 3.70 -8.63
CA THR A 213 10.00 2.33 -8.47
C THR A 213 10.93 2.22 -7.25
N GLY A 214 10.63 1.27 -6.35
CA GLY A 214 11.43 1.02 -5.15
C GLY A 214 11.20 1.99 -3.99
N VAL A 215 10.18 2.85 -4.06
CA VAL A 215 9.74 3.65 -2.91
C VAL A 215 9.17 2.74 -1.83
N VAL A 216 9.56 2.98 -0.57
CA VAL A 216 9.02 2.28 0.62
C VAL A 216 8.59 3.31 1.66
N ILE A 217 7.31 3.31 2.04
CA ILE A 217 6.76 4.18 3.09
C ILE A 217 6.17 3.30 4.20
N GLY A 218 6.80 3.33 5.38
CA GLY A 218 6.45 2.48 6.51
C GLY A 218 5.17 2.90 7.25
N GLU A 219 4.62 1.97 8.01
CA GLU A 219 3.32 2.03 8.69
C GLU A 219 3.03 3.32 9.46
N THR A 220 3.98 3.79 10.25
CA THR A 220 3.79 4.93 11.16
C THR A 220 4.41 6.22 10.63
N CYS A 221 4.68 6.30 9.31
CA CYS A 221 5.06 7.54 8.65
C CYS A 221 3.96 8.58 8.77
N VAL A 222 4.36 9.83 8.98
CA VAL A 222 3.50 11.01 8.89
C VAL A 222 4.11 11.94 7.87
N ILE A 223 3.40 12.15 6.76
CA ILE A 223 3.85 12.98 5.63
C ILE A 223 2.88 14.16 5.50
N GLY A 224 3.41 15.37 5.52
CA GLY A 224 2.68 16.62 5.42
C GLY A 224 2.13 16.88 4.01
N GLU A 225 1.80 18.14 3.77
CA GLU A 225 1.23 18.61 2.49
C GLU A 225 2.34 18.95 1.50
N ARG A 226 2.08 18.78 0.18
CA ARG A 226 2.96 19.17 -0.93
C ARG A 226 4.36 18.59 -0.85
N VAL A 227 4.47 17.38 -0.29
CA VAL A 227 5.72 16.64 -0.24
C VAL A 227 5.94 15.94 -1.58
N ARG A 228 7.19 16.01 -2.08
CA ARG A 228 7.63 15.30 -3.29
C ARG A 228 8.72 14.31 -2.95
N ILE A 229 8.59 13.09 -3.47
CA ILE A 229 9.61 12.07 -3.37
C ILE A 229 9.89 11.44 -4.73
N TYR A 230 11.11 10.93 -4.92
CA TYR A 230 11.55 10.28 -6.14
C TYR A 230 11.71 8.77 -5.93
N GLN A 231 12.06 8.06 -7.01
CA GLN A 231 12.26 6.61 -6.97
C GLN A 231 13.26 6.17 -5.90
N ALA A 232 13.08 4.95 -5.40
CA ALA A 232 13.93 4.28 -4.41
C ALA A 232 14.10 5.04 -3.07
N VAL A 233 13.23 6.02 -2.77
CA VAL A 233 13.20 6.66 -1.46
C VAL A 233 12.63 5.69 -0.42
N THR A 234 13.32 5.54 0.71
CA THR A 234 12.87 4.71 1.84
C THR A 234 12.60 5.57 3.08
N LEU A 235 11.36 5.54 3.56
CA LEU A 235 10.94 6.08 4.86
C LEU A 235 10.70 4.90 5.82
N GLY A 236 11.76 4.44 6.49
CA GLY A 236 11.80 3.16 7.19
C GLY A 236 12.05 3.26 8.69
N ALA A 237 12.03 2.10 9.35
CA ALA A 237 12.46 1.96 10.74
C ALA A 237 13.99 1.83 10.82
N LYS A 238 14.61 2.45 11.84
CA LYS A 238 16.07 2.36 12.06
C LYS A 238 16.47 1.04 12.73
N ARG A 239 15.63 0.54 13.61
CA ARG A 239 15.79 -0.73 14.35
C ARG A 239 14.43 -1.24 14.80
N PHE A 240 14.40 -2.50 15.18
CA PHE A 240 13.20 -3.13 15.72
C PHE A 240 13.43 -3.43 17.21
N GLU A 241 12.48 -3.02 18.05
CA GLU A 241 12.46 -3.37 19.46
C GLU A 241 12.01 -4.82 19.62
N THR A 242 12.52 -5.48 20.66
CA THR A 242 12.13 -6.85 21.03
C THR A 242 11.40 -6.85 22.35
N ASN A 243 10.47 -7.78 22.50
CA ASN A 243 9.82 -8.09 23.76
C ASN A 243 10.75 -8.95 24.66
N ASP A 244 10.34 -9.18 25.89
CA ASP A 244 11.11 -9.99 26.86
C ASP A 244 11.29 -11.46 26.43
N ASP A 245 10.40 -11.97 25.55
CA ASP A 245 10.47 -13.31 24.95
C ASP A 245 11.39 -13.38 23.71
N GLY A 246 12.03 -12.28 23.32
CA GLY A 246 12.87 -12.17 22.13
C GLY A 246 12.12 -11.97 20.81
N GLY A 247 10.79 -11.96 20.82
CA GLY A 247 9.97 -11.65 19.67
C GLY A 247 10.01 -10.15 19.32
N LEU A 248 9.76 -9.80 18.05
CA LEU A 248 9.68 -8.40 17.64
C LEU A 248 8.44 -7.73 18.25
N LYS A 249 8.65 -6.59 18.92
CA LYS A 249 7.56 -5.74 19.40
C LYS A 249 6.73 -5.23 18.22
N LYS A 250 5.41 -5.35 18.33
CA LYS A 250 4.45 -4.88 17.32
C LYS A 250 3.84 -3.54 17.74
N ASP A 251 3.15 -2.88 16.83
CA ASP A 251 2.25 -1.74 17.09
C ASP A 251 2.90 -0.55 17.83
N TYR A 252 4.15 -0.18 17.45
CA TYR A 252 4.82 1.00 17.96
C TYR A 252 5.26 1.96 16.86
N ILE A 253 5.39 3.24 17.23
CA ILE A 253 5.78 4.32 16.32
C ILE A 253 7.29 4.23 16.06
N ARG A 254 7.68 4.05 14.76
CA ARG A 254 9.07 3.78 14.38
C ARG A 254 9.53 4.41 13.05
N HIS A 255 8.64 5.10 12.32
CA HIS A 255 8.93 5.65 11.00
C HIS A 255 8.99 7.19 11.01
N PRO A 256 9.60 7.83 10.00
CA PRO A 256 9.81 9.27 9.95
C PRO A 256 8.55 10.12 9.96
N ILE A 257 8.71 11.37 10.40
CA ILE A 257 7.81 12.49 10.14
C ILE A 257 8.45 13.36 9.06
N VAL A 258 7.72 13.63 7.99
CA VAL A 258 8.11 14.54 6.91
C VAL A 258 7.11 15.70 6.92
N GLU A 259 7.58 16.90 7.24
CA GLU A 259 6.71 18.08 7.28
C GLU A 259 6.37 18.59 5.87
N ASP A 260 5.56 19.66 5.78
CA ASP A 260 5.09 20.22 4.51
C ASP A 260 6.24 20.70 3.60
N ASP A 261 5.98 20.73 2.30
CA ASP A 261 6.85 21.35 1.28
C ASP A 261 8.25 20.70 1.19
N VAL A 262 8.44 19.47 1.70
CA VAL A 262 9.71 18.75 1.66
C VAL A 262 9.90 18.06 0.31
N VAL A 263 11.15 18.09 -0.21
CA VAL A 263 11.55 17.35 -1.40
C VAL A 263 12.62 16.32 -1.03
N ILE A 264 12.40 15.05 -1.39
CA ILE A 264 13.34 13.95 -1.11
C ILE A 264 13.73 13.30 -2.43
N TYR A 265 15.00 13.48 -2.83
CA TYR A 265 15.52 12.98 -4.10
C TYR A 265 15.85 11.48 -4.06
N ALA A 266 16.02 10.93 -5.26
CA ALA A 266 16.14 9.51 -5.53
C ALA A 266 17.14 8.76 -4.65
N GLY A 267 16.75 7.56 -4.20
CA GLY A 267 17.62 6.69 -3.43
C GLY A 267 17.89 7.13 -1.99
N ALA A 268 17.35 8.25 -1.53
CA ALA A 268 17.52 8.67 -0.15
C ALA A 268 16.85 7.68 0.82
N THR A 269 17.57 7.35 1.91
CA THR A 269 17.11 6.42 2.95
C THR A 269 17.00 7.16 4.28
N ILE A 270 15.78 7.31 4.80
CA ILE A 270 15.47 8.06 6.02
C ILE A 270 14.88 7.08 7.04
N LEU A 271 15.57 6.88 8.15
CA LEU A 271 15.27 5.81 9.09
C LEU A 271 15.04 6.30 10.53
N GLY A 272 14.00 5.74 11.13
CA GLY A 272 13.64 5.96 12.53
C GLY A 272 12.63 7.07 12.73
N ARG A 273 12.16 7.27 13.96
CA ARG A 273 11.21 8.33 14.31
C ARG A 273 11.91 9.69 14.39
N ILE A 274 12.33 10.18 13.25
CA ILE A 274 12.99 11.48 13.07
C ILE A 274 12.06 12.42 12.29
N THR A 275 12.29 13.74 12.42
CA THR A 275 11.50 14.76 11.71
C THR A 275 12.36 15.43 10.64
N ILE A 276 11.85 15.45 9.43
CA ILE A 276 12.36 16.28 8.33
C ILE A 276 11.55 17.56 8.33
N GLY A 277 12.17 18.66 8.75
CA GLY A 277 11.49 19.95 8.92
C GLY A 277 11.01 20.54 7.61
N ARG A 278 9.95 21.36 7.68
CA ARG A 278 9.24 21.99 6.54
C ARG A 278 10.20 22.60 5.54
N GLY A 279 9.91 22.43 4.25
CA GLY A 279 10.66 23.05 3.16
C GLY A 279 12.09 22.55 3.00
N SER A 280 12.45 21.45 3.66
CA SER A 280 13.77 20.85 3.53
C SER A 280 13.94 20.09 2.21
N ILE A 281 15.19 20.04 1.75
CA ILE A 281 15.61 19.30 0.57
C ILE A 281 16.60 18.22 1.01
N ILE A 282 16.25 16.96 0.73
CA ILE A 282 17.13 15.81 0.97
C ILE A 282 17.63 15.32 -0.37
N GLY A 283 18.93 15.43 -0.59
CA GLY A 283 19.61 15.02 -1.83
C GLY A 283 19.58 13.52 -2.08
N GLY A 284 19.89 13.16 -3.32
CA GLY A 284 19.89 11.75 -3.74
C GLY A 284 20.91 10.91 -2.97
N ASN A 285 20.54 9.64 -2.71
CA ASN A 285 21.37 8.65 -1.99
C ASN A 285 21.82 9.08 -0.59
N VAL A 286 21.18 10.07 0.03
CA VAL A 286 21.46 10.46 1.41
C VAL A 286 20.94 9.40 2.37
N TRP A 287 21.79 9.00 3.34
CA TRP A 287 21.43 8.14 4.46
C TRP A 287 21.23 8.98 5.72
N LEU A 288 19.98 9.14 6.17
CA LEU A 288 19.63 10.04 7.26
C LEU A 288 18.96 9.31 8.43
N THR A 289 19.49 9.51 9.65
CA THR A 289 19.00 8.85 10.87
C THR A 289 18.83 9.81 12.05
N HIS A 290 18.80 11.12 11.79
CA HIS A 290 18.58 12.19 12.77
C HIS A 290 17.69 13.28 12.16
N SER A 291 16.97 13.99 13.01
CA SER A 291 16.08 15.08 12.58
C SER A 291 16.86 16.25 11.99
N VAL A 292 16.21 16.94 11.05
CA VAL A 292 16.74 18.18 10.44
C VAL A 292 15.73 19.32 10.61
N ALA A 293 16.25 20.53 10.80
CA ALA A 293 15.44 21.73 10.97
C ALA A 293 14.71 22.11 9.67
N ALA A 294 13.69 22.95 9.76
CA ALA A 294 13.01 23.50 8.61
C ALA A 294 13.97 24.24 7.67
N GLY A 295 13.76 24.12 6.35
CA GLY A 295 14.59 24.75 5.32
C GLY A 295 16.01 24.15 5.18
N SER A 296 16.27 22.99 5.76
CA SER A 296 17.57 22.31 5.64
C SER A 296 17.84 21.80 4.24
N GLN A 297 19.08 21.88 3.77
CA GLN A 297 19.56 21.22 2.57
C GLN A 297 20.61 20.17 2.95
N ILE A 298 20.26 18.91 2.84
CA ILE A 298 21.11 17.78 3.17
C ILE A 298 21.54 17.13 1.87
N LEU A 299 22.80 17.25 1.53
CA LEU A 299 23.40 16.69 0.33
C LEU A 299 24.38 15.57 0.70
N GLN A 300 24.58 14.64 -0.22
CA GLN A 300 25.65 13.66 -0.11
C GLN A 300 26.99 14.42 -0.14
N SER A 301 27.89 14.12 0.81
CA SER A 301 29.25 14.69 0.76
C SER A 301 29.88 14.35 -0.59
N PRO A 302 30.57 15.31 -1.25
CA PRO A 302 31.35 14.98 -2.43
C PRO A 302 32.27 13.80 -2.08
N ASN A 303 32.29 12.76 -2.91
CA ASN A 303 33.26 11.69 -2.74
C ASN A 303 34.64 12.32 -2.63
N GLU A 304 35.31 12.15 -1.50
CA GLU A 304 36.74 12.34 -1.41
C GLU A 304 37.32 11.38 -2.45
N SER A 305 37.76 11.93 -3.58
CA SER A 305 38.46 11.16 -4.59
C SER A 305 39.61 10.45 -3.89
N TYR A 306 39.62 9.13 -3.89
CA TYR A 306 40.76 8.32 -3.50
C TYR A 306 41.94 8.76 -4.38
N GLN A 307 42.70 9.73 -3.93
CA GLN A 307 44.05 9.96 -4.45
C GLN A 307 44.88 8.77 -4.01
N LYS A 308 45.03 7.78 -4.89
CA LYS A 308 46.10 6.81 -4.78
C LYS A 308 47.42 7.61 -4.76
N ASN A 309 48.00 7.82 -3.60
CA ASN A 309 49.39 8.18 -3.51
C ASN A 309 50.17 7.03 -4.14
N HIS A 310 50.60 7.22 -5.41
CA HIS A 310 51.70 6.45 -5.96
C HIS A 310 52.93 6.81 -5.11
N ILE A 311 53.24 5.98 -4.14
CA ILE A 311 54.59 5.93 -3.57
C ILE A 311 55.46 5.37 -4.68
N ALA A 312 56.20 6.26 -5.34
CA ALA A 312 57.32 5.89 -6.15
C ALA A 312 58.40 5.32 -5.23
N GLY A 313 58.72 4.04 -5.40
CA GLY A 313 59.91 3.37 -4.89
C GLY A 313 60.75 2.95 -6.05
#